data_191a6d82a692ca195294259e5162b4c8
#
_entry.id   191a6d82a692ca195294259e5162b4c8
#
_cell.length_a   1.000
_cell.length_b   1.000
_cell.length_c   1.000
_cell.angle_alpha   90.00
_cell.angle_beta   90.00
_cell.angle_gamma   90.00
#
_symmetry.space_group_name_H-M   'P 1'
#
loop_
_entity.id
_entity.type
_entity.pdbx_description
1 polymer ?
#
loop_
_entity_poly.entity_id
_entity_poly.type
_entity_poly.pdbx_seq_one_letter_code
_entity_poly.pdbx_strand_id
1 'polypeptide(L)'
;MRVAVIGAGLGGLCLAQGLRKAGIDVEVFERDPGVRARFQGYRIGLADAGREALLACLPDRLHPLLDAVTGDLHGRRVFHDSRLRQLRELEPMTAIAVDRHVLRHLLLDGLDVRFGKRFTGYRGTRAGFADGTHVDADLIVGADGITSAVRAQLAPDLRPSDTGVRCVVGRTTLTSEFASLVPGFGTGVSDGAVQLMLGLMRFRRPPREAGLEFGVELPGTPDYVRWVLLPAPDVPAKAVEGWHPRVRALVEAADPAHSAALSIRVVRPERRWAPGRVTLLGDAIHATSPSGGNGANTALYDARLLRDLLVEKAVPEAVEEYETQMLAYGAQAVEHSVAVLDQFLPERAGPRS
;
A
#
# COMPACT_ATOMS: atom_id res chain seq x y z
N MET A 1 28.86 4.07 0.24
CA MET A 1 27.90 3.21 -0.45
C MET A 1 26.78 4.10 -0.95
N ARG A 2 26.44 3.96 -2.24
CA ARG A 2 25.32 4.67 -2.89
C ARG A 2 24.24 3.67 -3.31
N VAL A 3 22.99 3.94 -2.95
CA VAL A 3 21.83 3.09 -3.29
C VAL A 3 20.89 3.84 -4.24
N ALA A 4 20.54 3.22 -5.37
CA ALA A 4 19.53 3.73 -6.29
C ALA A 4 18.21 3.00 -6.04
N VAL A 5 17.18 3.69 -5.58
CA VAL A 5 15.84 3.17 -5.36
C VAL A 5 14.96 3.53 -6.56
N ILE A 6 14.44 2.53 -7.25
CA ILE A 6 13.57 2.70 -8.41
C ILE A 6 12.13 2.57 -7.95
N GLY A 7 11.43 3.70 -7.84
CA GLY A 7 10.04 3.81 -7.38
C GLY A 7 9.88 4.54 -6.06
N ALA A 8 9.07 5.62 -6.06
CA ALA A 8 8.72 6.42 -4.88
C ALA A 8 7.36 6.01 -4.29
N GLY A 9 7.12 4.70 -4.16
CA GLY A 9 6.05 4.13 -3.36
C GLY A 9 6.40 4.14 -1.86
N LEU A 10 5.45 3.71 -0.99
CA LEU A 10 5.68 3.75 0.47
C LEU A 10 6.91 2.97 0.90
N GLY A 11 7.11 1.75 0.37
CA GLY A 11 8.29 0.94 0.71
C GLY A 11 9.60 1.57 0.24
N GLY A 12 9.65 2.05 -1.01
CA GLY A 12 10.85 2.70 -1.56
C GLY A 12 11.24 3.98 -0.81
N LEU A 13 10.25 4.83 -0.49
CA LEU A 13 10.47 6.05 0.30
C LEU A 13 10.85 5.73 1.75
N CYS A 14 10.23 4.71 2.36
CA CYS A 14 10.59 4.27 3.71
C CYS A 14 12.03 3.77 3.76
N LEU A 15 12.45 2.97 2.79
CA LEU A 15 13.84 2.53 2.66
C LEU A 15 14.78 3.74 2.52
N ALA A 16 14.45 4.69 1.64
CA ALA A 16 15.27 5.87 1.42
C ALA A 16 15.42 6.72 2.69
N GLN A 17 14.35 6.91 3.47
CA GLN A 17 14.42 7.57 4.77
C GLN A 17 15.34 6.82 5.74
N GLY A 18 15.19 5.50 5.82
CA GLY A 18 16.01 4.67 6.70
C GLY A 18 17.49 4.67 6.33
N LEU A 19 17.81 4.59 5.04
CA LEU A 19 19.18 4.66 4.54
C LEU A 19 19.81 6.03 4.84
N ARG A 20 19.08 7.11 4.56
CA ARG A 20 19.54 8.46 4.86
C ARG A 20 19.75 8.67 6.37
N LYS A 21 18.84 8.20 7.21
CA LYS A 21 18.97 8.22 8.68
C LYS A 21 20.23 7.49 9.15
N ALA A 22 20.61 6.42 8.44
CA ALA A 22 21.82 5.64 8.68
C ALA A 22 23.09 6.23 8.04
N GLY A 23 23.02 7.39 7.37
CA GLY A 23 24.17 8.01 6.71
C GLY A 23 24.58 7.37 5.38
N ILE A 24 23.71 6.56 4.78
CA ILE A 24 23.94 5.92 3.49
C ILE A 24 23.40 6.82 2.38
N ASP A 25 24.22 7.05 1.35
CA ASP A 25 23.84 7.86 0.19
C ASP A 25 22.75 7.15 -0.63
N VAL A 26 21.62 7.83 -0.87
CA VAL A 26 20.47 7.27 -1.55
C VAL A 26 19.82 8.27 -2.48
N GLU A 27 19.52 7.83 -3.70
CA GLU A 27 18.72 8.56 -4.68
C GLU A 27 17.48 7.76 -5.03
N VAL A 28 16.33 8.45 -5.15
CA VAL A 28 15.05 7.84 -5.50
C VAL A 28 14.61 8.32 -6.88
N PHE A 29 14.23 7.38 -7.75
CA PHE A 29 13.79 7.67 -9.12
C PHE A 29 12.34 7.23 -9.31
N GLU A 30 11.46 8.15 -9.69
CA GLU A 30 10.03 7.90 -9.88
C GLU A 30 9.60 8.23 -11.32
N ARG A 31 8.86 7.32 -11.94
CA ARG A 31 8.36 7.51 -13.30
C ARG A 31 7.26 8.55 -13.41
N ASP A 32 6.46 8.72 -12.35
CA ASP A 32 5.39 9.72 -12.31
C ASP A 32 6.00 11.13 -12.35
N PRO A 33 5.38 12.11 -13.02
CA PRO A 33 5.89 13.48 -13.10
C PRO A 33 5.77 14.27 -11.79
N GLY A 34 5.08 13.72 -10.80
CA GLY A 34 4.91 14.33 -9.48
C GLY A 34 4.13 13.45 -8.53
N VAL A 35 4.07 13.86 -7.28
CA VAL A 35 3.49 13.08 -6.18
C VAL A 35 1.98 12.79 -6.35
N ARG A 36 1.25 13.63 -7.10
CA ARG A 36 -0.21 13.55 -7.31
C ARG A 36 -0.61 12.97 -8.66
N ALA A 37 0.32 12.45 -9.46
CA ALA A 37 0.08 12.12 -10.85
C ALA A 37 -0.93 10.99 -11.09
N ARG A 38 -1.19 10.12 -10.12
CA ARG A 38 -2.12 9.00 -10.27
C ARG A 38 -2.79 8.59 -8.96
N PHE A 39 -3.92 7.91 -9.10
CA PHE A 39 -4.60 7.24 -7.99
C PHE A 39 -3.68 6.15 -7.38
N GLN A 40 -3.59 6.13 -6.04
CA GLN A 40 -2.73 5.19 -5.31
C GLN A 40 -3.45 4.46 -4.15
N GLY A 41 -4.78 4.54 -4.07
CA GLY A 41 -5.56 4.06 -2.95
C GLY A 41 -5.64 5.08 -1.81
N TYR A 42 -6.29 4.70 -0.72
CA TYR A 42 -6.64 5.61 0.37
C TYR A 42 -6.07 5.13 1.72
N ARG A 43 -6.96 4.76 2.66
CA ARG A 43 -6.60 4.32 4.00
C ARG A 43 -5.88 2.98 4.00
N ILE A 44 -4.81 2.92 4.76
CA ILE A 44 -4.05 1.72 5.10
C ILE A 44 -4.24 1.47 6.60
N GLY A 45 -4.40 0.22 7.01
CA GLY A 45 -4.24 -0.21 8.39
C GLY A 45 -2.77 -0.62 8.62
N LEU A 46 -2.09 0.04 9.55
CA LEU A 46 -0.76 -0.39 9.97
C LEU A 46 -0.87 -1.21 11.24
N ALA A 47 -0.44 -2.47 11.15
CA ALA A 47 -0.19 -3.33 12.30
C ALA A 47 1.12 -2.92 13.00
N ASP A 48 1.36 -3.47 14.20
CA ASP A 48 2.51 -3.10 15.02
C ASP A 48 3.84 -3.23 14.27
N ALA A 49 4.07 -4.35 13.57
CA ALA A 49 5.30 -4.57 12.80
C ALA A 49 5.52 -3.52 11.69
N GLY A 50 4.45 -3.13 10.97
CA GLY A 50 4.53 -2.09 9.95
C GLY A 50 4.76 -0.70 10.56
N ARG A 51 4.14 -0.41 11.70
CA ARG A 51 4.35 0.84 12.45
C ARG A 51 5.77 0.92 12.99
N GLU A 52 6.28 -0.12 13.60
CA GLU A 52 7.66 -0.18 14.11
C GLU A 52 8.67 -0.01 12.98
N ALA A 53 8.48 -0.67 11.84
CA ALA A 53 9.34 -0.53 10.69
C ALA A 53 9.36 0.91 10.17
N LEU A 54 8.20 1.54 10.08
CA LEU A 54 8.08 2.94 9.66
C LEU A 54 8.81 3.88 10.63
N LEU A 55 8.60 3.74 11.95
CA LEU A 55 9.27 4.56 12.97
C LEU A 55 10.80 4.34 12.97
N ALA A 56 11.27 3.12 12.77
CA ALA A 56 12.69 2.82 12.69
C ALA A 56 13.38 3.54 11.52
N CYS A 57 12.68 3.68 10.39
CA CYS A 57 13.21 4.32 9.19
C CYS A 57 13.05 5.85 9.18
N LEU A 58 11.96 6.37 9.74
CA LEU A 58 11.71 7.81 9.77
C LEU A 58 12.70 8.56 10.68
N PRO A 59 13.08 9.79 10.34
CA PRO A 59 13.74 10.71 11.27
C PRO A 59 12.87 10.96 12.50
N ASP A 60 13.49 10.97 13.69
CA ASP A 60 12.76 11.05 14.97
C ASP A 60 11.90 12.32 15.08
N ARG A 61 12.33 13.43 14.45
CA ARG A 61 11.55 14.68 14.37
C ARG A 61 10.18 14.53 13.68
N LEU A 62 10.01 13.51 12.84
CA LEU A 62 8.75 13.24 12.12
C LEU A 62 7.82 12.27 12.87
N HIS A 63 8.25 11.65 13.96
CA HIS A 63 7.42 10.74 14.72
C HIS A 63 6.18 11.43 15.32
N PRO A 64 6.27 12.62 15.94
CA PRO A 64 5.09 13.33 16.42
C PRO A 64 4.15 13.74 15.27
N LEU A 65 4.68 14.13 14.12
CA LEU A 65 3.86 14.45 12.95
C LEU A 65 3.12 13.21 12.44
N LEU A 66 3.82 12.07 12.32
CA LEU A 66 3.19 10.80 11.93
C LEU A 66 2.02 10.48 12.88
N ASP A 67 2.25 10.57 14.20
CA ASP A 67 1.22 10.31 15.19
C ASP A 67 0.02 11.28 15.04
N ALA A 68 0.26 12.55 14.81
CA ALA A 68 -0.77 13.56 14.63
C ALA A 68 -1.67 13.30 13.42
N VAL A 69 -1.11 12.76 12.32
CA VAL A 69 -1.84 12.51 11.05
C VAL A 69 -2.31 11.06 10.87
N THR A 70 -2.24 10.25 11.92
CA THR A 70 -2.86 8.93 11.97
C THR A 70 -4.25 8.99 12.59
N GLY A 71 -4.95 7.89 12.54
CA GLY A 71 -6.20 7.65 13.25
C GLY A 71 -6.18 6.31 13.96
N ASP A 72 -7.03 6.14 14.96
CA ASP A 72 -7.14 4.90 15.70
C ASP A 72 -8.14 3.96 15.02
N LEU A 73 -7.75 2.70 14.87
CA LEU A 73 -8.63 1.62 14.45
C LEU A 73 -8.73 0.61 15.60
N HIS A 74 -9.90 0.49 16.17
CA HIS A 74 -10.15 -0.45 17.25
C HIS A 74 -11.56 -1.01 17.16
N GLY A 75 -11.79 -2.11 17.85
CA GLY A 75 -13.09 -2.77 17.92
C GLY A 75 -13.25 -3.88 16.88
N ARG A 76 -14.48 -4.28 16.65
CA ARG A 76 -14.84 -5.41 15.82
C ARG A 76 -15.07 -5.02 14.37
N ARG A 77 -14.88 -5.96 13.47
CA ARG A 77 -15.40 -5.85 12.11
C ARG A 77 -16.76 -6.52 12.09
N VAL A 78 -17.79 -5.77 11.68
CA VAL A 78 -19.17 -6.24 11.69
C VAL A 78 -19.65 -6.41 10.25
N PHE A 79 -20.38 -7.50 9.98
CA PHE A 79 -20.95 -7.79 8.68
C PHE A 79 -22.48 -7.75 8.76
N HIS A 80 -23.07 -7.12 7.75
CA HIS A 80 -24.50 -6.89 7.62
C HIS A 80 -25.02 -7.36 6.26
N ASP A 81 -26.32 -7.63 6.19
CA ASP A 81 -27.01 -7.74 4.91
C ASP A 81 -27.24 -6.33 4.30
N SER A 82 -27.74 -6.29 3.07
CA SER A 82 -28.05 -5.04 2.34
C SER A 82 -29.06 -4.12 3.04
N ARG A 83 -29.81 -4.62 4.04
CA ARG A 83 -30.76 -3.86 4.89
C ARG A 83 -30.18 -3.44 6.23
N LEU A 84 -28.87 -3.62 6.44
CA LEU A 84 -28.14 -3.36 7.69
C LEU A 84 -28.57 -4.24 8.88
N ARG A 85 -29.12 -5.41 8.64
CA ARG A 85 -29.30 -6.42 9.70
C ARG A 85 -27.96 -7.12 9.91
N GLN A 86 -27.50 -7.17 11.16
CA GLN A 86 -26.22 -7.79 11.50
C GLN A 86 -26.26 -9.30 11.23
N LEU A 87 -25.25 -9.80 10.52
CA LEU A 87 -25.07 -11.20 10.20
C LEU A 87 -24.02 -11.88 11.08
N ARG A 88 -22.87 -11.23 11.23
CA ARG A 88 -21.74 -11.72 12.05
C ARG A 88 -20.82 -10.59 12.44
N GLU A 89 -19.96 -10.85 13.41
CA GLU A 89 -18.84 -10.01 13.78
C GLU A 89 -17.57 -10.83 13.96
N LEU A 90 -16.41 -10.20 13.79
CA LEU A 90 -15.10 -10.81 14.05
C LEU A 90 -14.56 -10.33 15.39
N GLU A 91 -13.55 -11.04 15.89
CA GLU A 91 -12.86 -10.65 17.12
C GLU A 91 -12.32 -9.21 17.03
N PRO A 92 -12.24 -8.52 18.18
CA PRO A 92 -11.70 -7.17 18.21
C PRO A 92 -10.25 -7.12 17.68
N MET A 93 -9.98 -6.08 16.93
CA MET A 93 -8.66 -5.79 16.37
C MET A 93 -8.25 -4.37 16.69
N THR A 94 -6.95 -4.14 16.75
CA THR A 94 -6.35 -2.81 16.87
C THR A 94 -5.33 -2.60 15.77
N ALA A 95 -5.28 -1.38 15.24
CA ALA A 95 -4.26 -0.91 14.31
C ALA A 95 -4.30 0.62 14.28
N ILE A 96 -3.37 1.26 13.59
CA ILE A 96 -3.50 2.66 13.23
C ILE A 96 -3.94 2.82 11.78
N ALA A 97 -4.84 3.78 11.55
CA ALA A 97 -5.21 4.19 10.21
C ALA A 97 -4.23 5.23 9.69
N VAL A 98 -3.77 5.06 8.46
CA VAL A 98 -2.92 6.05 7.78
C VAL A 98 -3.51 6.32 6.40
N ASP A 99 -3.62 7.58 6.01
CA ASP A 99 -3.91 7.92 4.62
C ASP A 99 -2.65 7.77 3.78
N ARG A 100 -2.76 7.07 2.66
CA ARG A 100 -1.63 6.73 1.81
C ARG A 100 -0.94 7.96 1.20
N HIS A 101 -1.72 8.97 0.81
CA HIS A 101 -1.18 10.20 0.23
C HIS A 101 -0.47 11.05 1.28
N VAL A 102 -1.09 11.19 2.47
CA VAL A 102 -0.49 11.90 3.60
C VAL A 102 0.83 11.24 4.01
N LEU A 103 0.85 9.90 4.15
CA LEU A 103 2.07 9.17 4.50
C LEU A 103 3.14 9.31 3.41
N ARG A 104 2.75 9.28 2.12
CA ARG A 104 3.70 9.46 1.01
C ARG A 104 4.35 10.85 1.06
N HIS A 105 3.57 11.91 1.29
CA HIS A 105 4.11 13.27 1.45
C HIS A 105 5.04 13.38 2.65
N LEU A 106 4.67 12.79 3.79
CA LEU A 106 5.53 12.75 4.98
C LEU A 106 6.86 12.04 4.70
N LEU A 107 6.82 10.90 3.98
CA LEU A 107 8.01 10.14 3.62
C LEU A 107 8.89 10.84 2.59
N LEU A 108 8.37 11.78 1.81
CA LEU A 108 9.12 12.59 0.85
C LEU A 108 9.96 13.66 1.53
N ASP A 109 9.64 14.03 2.78
CA ASP A 109 10.29 15.14 3.45
C ASP A 109 11.82 14.96 3.52
N GLY A 110 12.51 15.94 2.96
CA GLY A 110 13.98 16.00 2.91
C GLY A 110 14.65 14.96 2.00
N LEU A 111 13.94 14.14 1.22
CA LEU A 111 14.55 13.25 0.23
C LEU A 111 14.76 13.95 -1.12
N ASP A 112 15.85 13.61 -1.81
CA ASP A 112 16.04 13.94 -3.24
C ASP A 112 15.33 12.88 -4.09
N VAL A 113 14.09 13.18 -4.52
CA VAL A 113 13.31 12.30 -5.39
C VAL A 113 13.26 12.87 -6.78
N ARG A 114 13.80 12.12 -7.74
CA ARG A 114 13.81 12.50 -9.15
C ARG A 114 12.57 11.98 -9.85
N PHE A 115 11.57 12.85 -9.97
CA PHE A 115 10.33 12.58 -10.70
C PHE A 115 10.52 12.60 -12.23
N GLY A 116 9.61 11.94 -12.96
CA GLY A 116 9.68 11.82 -14.42
C GLY A 116 10.73 10.83 -14.93
N LYS A 117 11.43 10.12 -14.03
CA LYS A 117 12.49 9.16 -14.36
C LYS A 117 11.92 7.75 -14.55
N ARG A 118 11.52 7.44 -15.79
CA ARG A 118 11.07 6.09 -16.16
C ARG A 118 12.30 5.19 -16.36
N PHE A 119 12.47 4.23 -15.47
CA PHE A 119 13.52 3.20 -15.59
C PHE A 119 13.30 2.32 -16.83
N THR A 120 14.38 2.02 -17.57
CA THR A 120 14.38 1.22 -18.79
C THR A 120 15.22 -0.04 -18.71
N GLY A 121 16.14 -0.12 -17.75
CA GLY A 121 16.99 -1.28 -17.56
C GLY A 121 18.27 -0.96 -16.80
N TYR A 122 19.06 -1.98 -16.50
CA TYR A 122 20.36 -1.82 -15.86
C TYR A 122 21.45 -2.68 -16.54
N ARG A 123 22.72 -2.27 -16.38
CA ARG A 123 23.91 -3.06 -16.73
C ARG A 123 24.86 -3.03 -15.54
N GLY A 124 25.12 -4.19 -14.92
CA GLY A 124 25.77 -4.22 -13.61
C GLY A 124 24.93 -3.45 -12.59
N THR A 125 25.50 -2.38 -12.05
CA THR A 125 24.79 -1.48 -11.12
C THR A 125 24.52 -0.08 -11.71
N ARG A 126 24.59 0.06 -13.03
CA ARG A 126 24.22 1.29 -13.74
C ARG A 126 22.76 1.19 -14.18
N ALA A 127 21.90 2.00 -13.56
CA ALA A 127 20.48 2.13 -13.94
C ALA A 127 20.32 3.18 -15.04
N GLY A 128 19.55 2.85 -16.09
CA GLY A 128 19.22 3.73 -17.21
C GLY A 128 17.77 4.16 -17.23
N PHE A 129 17.52 5.35 -17.78
CA PHE A 129 16.18 5.96 -17.83
C PHE A 129 15.79 6.33 -19.27
N ALA A 130 14.48 6.49 -19.51
CA ALA A 130 13.92 6.73 -20.83
C ALA A 130 14.35 8.08 -21.46
N ASP A 131 14.81 9.01 -20.65
CA ASP A 131 15.36 10.31 -21.11
C ASP A 131 16.85 10.22 -21.49
N GLY A 132 17.44 9.03 -21.53
CA GLY A 132 18.84 8.78 -21.87
C GLY A 132 19.81 9.00 -20.71
N THR A 133 19.37 9.46 -19.55
CA THR A 133 20.22 9.58 -18.36
C THR A 133 20.47 8.23 -17.70
N HIS A 134 21.51 8.17 -16.88
CA HIS A 134 21.84 6.99 -16.09
C HIS A 134 22.41 7.39 -14.72
N VAL A 135 22.41 6.45 -13.80
CA VAL A 135 23.05 6.57 -12.49
C VAL A 135 23.87 5.32 -12.19
N ASP A 136 25.06 5.52 -11.65
CA ASP A 136 25.91 4.45 -11.11
C ASP A 136 25.66 4.35 -9.61
N ALA A 137 25.44 3.15 -9.12
CA ALA A 137 25.19 2.87 -7.70
C ALA A 137 25.98 1.64 -7.24
N ASP A 138 26.05 1.38 -5.96
CA ASP A 138 26.57 0.13 -5.38
C ASP A 138 25.48 -0.93 -5.26
N LEU A 139 24.21 -0.49 -5.18
CA LEU A 139 23.02 -1.32 -5.09
C LEU A 139 21.86 -0.64 -5.83
N ILE A 140 21.10 -1.41 -6.62
CA ILE A 140 19.82 -1.00 -7.20
C ILE A 140 18.70 -1.75 -6.47
N VAL A 141 17.68 -1.02 -5.98
CA VAL A 141 16.51 -1.58 -5.34
C VAL A 141 15.27 -1.26 -6.16
N GLY A 142 14.66 -2.29 -6.75
CA GLY A 142 13.37 -2.18 -7.46
C GLY A 142 12.20 -2.11 -6.49
N ALA A 143 11.63 -0.91 -6.31
CA ALA A 143 10.44 -0.60 -5.52
C ALA A 143 9.32 -0.03 -6.42
N ASP A 144 9.33 -0.39 -7.71
CA ASP A 144 8.52 0.19 -8.80
C ASP A 144 7.14 -0.50 -8.98
N GLY A 145 6.73 -1.25 -7.96
CA GLY A 145 5.38 -1.78 -7.80
C GLY A 145 5.09 -3.01 -8.69
N ILE A 146 3.82 -3.38 -8.74
CA ILE A 146 3.38 -4.64 -9.37
C ILE A 146 3.79 -4.78 -10.84
N THR A 147 3.97 -3.68 -11.55
CA THR A 147 4.44 -3.66 -12.96
C THR A 147 5.96 -3.43 -13.05
N SER A 148 6.72 -3.88 -12.06
CA SER A 148 8.15 -3.63 -11.93
C SER A 148 8.94 -3.98 -13.20
N ALA A 149 9.66 -2.98 -13.72
CA ALA A 149 10.60 -3.15 -14.81
C ALA A 149 11.93 -3.72 -14.30
N VAL A 150 12.29 -3.45 -13.03
CA VAL A 150 13.47 -4.07 -12.40
C VAL A 150 13.26 -5.57 -12.28
N ARG A 151 12.08 -6.01 -11.76
CA ARG A 151 11.74 -7.45 -11.72
C ARG A 151 11.75 -8.09 -13.09
N ALA A 152 11.17 -7.43 -14.10
CA ALA A 152 11.10 -7.97 -15.45
C ALA A 152 12.48 -8.30 -16.04
N GLN A 153 13.53 -7.58 -15.62
CA GLN A 153 14.90 -7.87 -16.02
C GLN A 153 15.60 -8.87 -15.08
N LEU A 154 15.40 -8.76 -13.75
CA LEU A 154 16.07 -9.57 -12.74
C LEU A 154 15.51 -11.00 -12.69
N ALA A 155 14.19 -11.13 -12.79
CA ALA A 155 13.46 -12.38 -12.67
C ALA A 155 12.32 -12.43 -13.72
N PRO A 156 12.62 -12.61 -15.01
CA PRO A 156 11.66 -12.47 -16.11
C PRO A 156 10.51 -13.48 -16.07
N ASP A 157 10.72 -14.61 -15.43
CA ASP A 157 9.70 -15.65 -15.25
C ASP A 157 8.68 -15.29 -14.16
N LEU A 158 9.04 -14.39 -13.26
CA LEU A 158 8.20 -13.96 -12.17
C LEU A 158 7.24 -12.86 -12.63
N ARG A 159 6.02 -13.25 -13.01
CA ARG A 159 5.01 -12.34 -13.57
C ARG A 159 3.84 -12.15 -12.64
N PRO A 160 3.19 -10.96 -12.65
CA PRO A 160 1.93 -10.78 -11.96
C PRO A 160 0.87 -11.74 -12.51
N SER A 161 0.17 -12.43 -11.63
CA SER A 161 -1.01 -13.24 -11.97
C SER A 161 -2.29 -12.45 -11.68
N ASP A 162 -3.25 -12.50 -12.60
CA ASP A 162 -4.57 -11.91 -12.43
C ASP A 162 -5.43 -12.88 -11.62
N THR A 163 -6.09 -12.38 -10.56
CA THR A 163 -7.01 -13.19 -9.76
C THR A 163 -8.37 -13.38 -10.43
N GLY A 164 -8.64 -12.66 -11.53
CA GLY A 164 -9.95 -12.58 -12.17
C GLY A 164 -10.94 -11.71 -11.41
N VAL A 165 -10.53 -11.08 -10.30
CA VAL A 165 -11.40 -10.23 -9.46
C VAL A 165 -11.12 -8.76 -9.76
N ARG A 166 -12.20 -8.01 -9.96
CA ARG A 166 -12.18 -6.55 -10.06
C ARG A 166 -12.90 -5.95 -8.86
N CYS A 167 -12.43 -4.80 -8.41
CA CYS A 167 -13.12 -4.00 -7.40
C CYS A 167 -13.18 -2.53 -7.80
N VAL A 168 -14.15 -1.81 -7.25
CA VAL A 168 -14.15 -0.35 -7.28
C VAL A 168 -13.80 0.14 -5.89
N VAL A 169 -12.82 1.01 -5.81
CA VAL A 169 -12.40 1.66 -4.55
C VAL A 169 -12.79 3.12 -4.61
N GLY A 170 -13.40 3.63 -3.55
CA GLY A 170 -13.75 5.03 -3.43
C GLY A 170 -13.63 5.56 -2.01
N ARG A 171 -13.81 6.87 -1.89
CA ARG A 171 -13.96 7.54 -0.59
C ARG A 171 -15.09 8.57 -0.64
N THR A 172 -15.73 8.76 0.51
CA THR A 172 -16.79 9.75 0.72
C THR A 172 -16.43 10.57 1.94
N THR A 173 -16.53 11.88 1.86
CA THR A 173 -16.25 12.79 2.99
C THR A 173 -17.08 12.38 4.19
N LEU A 174 -16.45 12.37 5.36
CA LEU A 174 -17.10 11.93 6.59
C LEU A 174 -18.17 12.90 7.06
N THR A 175 -19.35 12.35 7.36
CA THR A 175 -20.42 12.99 8.10
C THR A 175 -20.75 12.19 9.35
N SER A 176 -21.51 12.74 10.29
CA SER A 176 -21.97 11.98 11.46
C SER A 176 -22.84 10.77 11.06
N GLU A 177 -23.64 10.91 10.02
CA GLU A 177 -24.45 9.83 9.47
C GLU A 177 -23.57 8.69 8.91
N PHE A 178 -22.59 9.02 8.10
CA PHE A 178 -21.68 8.02 7.51
C PHE A 178 -20.74 7.39 8.53
N ALA A 179 -20.32 8.15 9.56
CA ALA A 179 -19.51 7.63 10.66
C ALA A 179 -20.22 6.48 11.39
N SER A 180 -21.55 6.59 11.56
CA SER A 180 -22.35 5.58 12.26
C SER A 180 -22.48 4.25 11.49
N LEU A 181 -22.11 4.22 10.21
CA LEU A 181 -22.00 2.97 9.43
C LEU A 181 -20.74 2.17 9.76
N VAL A 182 -19.76 2.79 10.43
CA VAL A 182 -18.48 2.13 10.76
C VAL A 182 -18.18 2.34 12.26
N PRO A 183 -18.93 1.67 13.15
CA PRO A 183 -18.80 1.87 14.60
C PRO A 183 -17.52 1.28 15.21
N GLY A 184 -16.83 0.42 14.49
CA GLY A 184 -15.61 -0.27 14.95
C GLY A 184 -14.50 -0.28 13.92
N PHE A 185 -13.76 -1.38 13.88
CA PHE A 185 -12.62 -1.55 12.97
C PHE A 185 -12.99 -1.46 11.48
N GLY A 186 -14.19 -1.90 11.13
CA GLY A 186 -14.72 -1.84 9.77
C GLY A 186 -16.10 -2.48 9.66
N THR A 187 -16.77 -2.22 8.56
CA THR A 187 -18.09 -2.77 8.28
C THR A 187 -18.11 -3.41 6.89
N GLY A 188 -18.66 -4.61 6.82
CA GLY A 188 -19.01 -5.27 5.56
C GLY A 188 -20.53 -5.23 5.36
N VAL A 189 -20.99 -4.95 4.16
CA VAL A 189 -22.41 -5.02 3.78
C VAL A 189 -22.54 -5.84 2.50
N SER A 190 -23.49 -6.79 2.42
CA SER A 190 -23.63 -7.65 1.25
C SER A 190 -25.09 -8.00 0.99
N ASP A 191 -25.43 -8.19 -0.29
CA ASP A 191 -26.67 -8.82 -0.74
C ASP A 191 -26.46 -10.27 -1.22
N GLY A 192 -25.23 -10.79 -1.08
CA GLY A 192 -24.83 -12.11 -1.56
C GLY A 192 -24.16 -12.07 -2.94
N ALA A 193 -24.45 -11.09 -3.79
CA ALA A 193 -23.85 -10.93 -5.11
C ALA A 193 -22.70 -9.90 -5.09
N VAL A 194 -22.88 -8.81 -4.36
CA VAL A 194 -21.93 -7.72 -4.22
C VAL A 194 -21.60 -7.51 -2.73
N GLN A 195 -20.34 -7.21 -2.46
CA GLN A 195 -19.88 -6.84 -1.12
C GLN A 195 -19.35 -5.41 -1.10
N LEU A 196 -19.74 -4.65 -0.10
CA LEU A 196 -19.23 -3.32 0.22
C LEU A 196 -18.46 -3.40 1.52
N MET A 197 -17.17 -3.06 1.47
CA MET A 197 -16.32 -2.99 2.66
C MET A 197 -16.05 -1.53 3.02
N LEU A 198 -16.44 -1.13 4.20
CA LEU A 198 -16.29 0.23 4.73
C LEU A 198 -15.14 0.30 5.73
N GLY A 199 -14.42 1.41 5.69
CA GLY A 199 -13.36 1.70 6.64
C GLY A 199 -13.23 3.19 6.89
N LEU A 200 -13.17 3.58 8.16
CA LEU A 200 -13.08 4.97 8.57
C LEU A 200 -11.62 5.48 8.53
N MET A 201 -11.42 6.65 7.96
CA MET A 201 -10.23 7.47 8.16
C MET A 201 -10.62 8.73 8.91
N ARG A 202 -10.22 8.82 10.16
CA ARG A 202 -10.38 10.00 10.99
C ARG A 202 -9.01 10.37 11.53
N PHE A 203 -8.50 11.52 11.11
CA PHE A 203 -7.21 12.01 11.55
C PHE A 203 -7.30 12.51 13.01
N ARG A 204 -6.26 12.30 13.78
CA ARG A 204 -6.17 12.93 15.12
C ARG A 204 -6.08 14.45 15.00
N ARG A 205 -5.38 14.93 13.96
CA ARG A 205 -5.30 16.34 13.58
C ARG A 205 -5.38 16.48 12.06
N PRO A 206 -5.98 17.58 11.53
CA PRO A 206 -6.01 17.83 10.10
C PRO A 206 -4.58 17.82 9.51
N PRO A 207 -4.28 17.00 8.47
CA PRO A 207 -2.91 16.81 8.02
C PRO A 207 -2.19 18.08 7.60
N ARG A 208 -2.89 19.00 6.90
CA ARG A 208 -2.29 20.26 6.46
C ARG A 208 -1.88 21.14 7.64
N GLU A 209 -2.71 21.23 8.67
CA GLU A 209 -2.43 22.03 9.86
C GLU A 209 -1.26 21.44 10.65
N ALA A 210 -1.29 20.12 10.89
CA ALA A 210 -0.18 19.42 11.54
C ALA A 210 1.12 19.58 10.76
N GLY A 211 1.08 19.43 9.43
CA GLY A 211 2.26 19.59 8.57
C GLY A 211 2.91 20.97 8.69
N LEU A 212 2.11 22.05 8.72
CA LEU A 212 2.62 23.41 8.87
C LEU A 212 3.42 23.61 10.17
N GLU A 213 2.98 23.01 11.27
CA GLU A 213 3.67 23.09 12.57
C GLU A 213 5.07 22.43 12.52
N PHE A 214 5.22 21.37 11.74
CA PHE A 214 6.48 20.63 11.60
C PHE A 214 7.31 21.06 10.38
N GLY A 215 6.84 22.05 9.61
CA GLY A 215 7.51 22.51 8.38
C GLY A 215 7.47 21.49 7.23
N VAL A 216 6.45 20.62 7.21
CA VAL A 216 6.25 19.59 6.19
C VAL A 216 4.98 19.87 5.38
N GLU A 217 5.09 19.93 4.05
CA GLU A 217 3.91 20.14 3.21
C GLU A 217 3.08 18.86 3.11
N LEU A 218 1.92 18.84 3.79
CA LEU A 218 0.97 17.75 3.72
C LEU A 218 -0.32 18.15 3.00
N PRO A 219 -0.99 17.21 2.30
CA PRO A 219 -2.24 17.49 1.61
C PRO A 219 -3.37 17.79 2.60
N GLY A 220 -4.29 18.69 2.22
CA GLY A 220 -5.51 19.00 2.97
C GLY A 220 -6.57 17.91 2.79
N THR A 221 -6.29 16.70 3.22
CA THR A 221 -7.23 15.57 3.14
C THR A 221 -8.22 15.65 4.30
N PRO A 222 -9.54 15.73 4.06
CA PRO A 222 -10.55 15.68 5.12
C PRO A 222 -10.69 14.25 5.67
N ASP A 223 -11.37 14.09 6.80
CA ASP A 223 -11.85 12.80 7.26
C ASP A 223 -12.79 12.16 6.24
N TYR A 224 -12.76 10.84 6.09
CA TYR A 224 -13.57 10.15 5.10
C TYR A 224 -13.91 8.71 5.48
N VAL A 225 -14.94 8.15 4.85
CA VAL A 225 -15.18 6.71 4.76
C VAL A 225 -14.59 6.19 3.46
N ARG A 226 -13.58 5.32 3.56
CA ARG A 226 -13.13 4.51 2.42
C ARG A 226 -14.11 3.38 2.21
N TRP A 227 -14.45 3.11 0.96
CA TRP A 227 -15.26 1.97 0.60
C TRP A 227 -14.67 1.18 -0.58
N VAL A 228 -14.97 -0.10 -0.61
CA VAL A 228 -14.59 -1.02 -1.70
C VAL A 228 -15.79 -1.88 -2.05
N LEU A 229 -16.21 -1.84 -3.31
CA LEU A 229 -17.20 -2.74 -3.89
C LEU A 229 -16.50 -3.87 -4.65
N LEU A 230 -16.89 -5.10 -4.37
CA LEU A 230 -16.40 -6.30 -5.06
C LEU A 230 -17.49 -7.37 -5.19
N PRO A 231 -17.57 -8.07 -6.36
CA PRO A 231 -16.88 -7.74 -7.60
C PRO A 231 -17.25 -6.33 -8.09
N ALA A 232 -16.39 -5.75 -8.95
CA ALA A 232 -16.61 -4.39 -9.46
C ALA A 232 -17.90 -4.33 -10.29
N PRO A 233 -18.87 -3.47 -9.92
CA PRO A 233 -20.00 -3.18 -10.77
C PRO A 233 -19.63 -2.16 -11.85
N ASP A 234 -20.34 -2.16 -12.98
CA ASP A 234 -20.18 -1.14 -14.02
C ASP A 234 -20.52 0.27 -13.49
N VAL A 235 -21.55 0.36 -12.68
CA VAL A 235 -21.98 1.60 -12.02
C VAL A 235 -22.18 1.33 -10.53
N PRO A 236 -21.29 1.83 -9.65
CA PRO A 236 -21.35 1.59 -8.21
C PRO A 236 -22.70 1.95 -7.56
N ALA A 237 -23.29 3.08 -7.89
CA ALA A 237 -24.58 3.50 -7.35
C ALA A 237 -25.71 2.54 -7.71
N LYS A 238 -25.72 1.97 -8.93
CA LYS A 238 -26.73 0.97 -9.34
C LYS A 238 -26.60 -0.34 -8.57
N ALA A 239 -25.38 -0.73 -8.25
CA ALA A 239 -25.13 -1.98 -7.50
C ALA A 239 -25.72 -1.96 -6.09
N VAL A 240 -25.93 -0.77 -5.52
CA VAL A 240 -26.49 -0.59 -4.17
C VAL A 240 -27.89 0.05 -4.17
N GLU A 241 -28.54 0.16 -5.33
CA GLU A 241 -29.85 0.86 -5.47
C GLU A 241 -30.93 0.30 -4.55
N GLY A 242 -31.02 -1.02 -4.40
CA GLY A 242 -31.97 -1.70 -3.52
C GLY A 242 -31.52 -1.83 -2.06
N TRP A 243 -30.38 -1.26 -1.69
CA TRP A 243 -29.83 -1.39 -0.36
C TRP A 243 -30.38 -0.34 0.60
N HIS A 244 -30.03 -0.47 1.88
CA HIS A 244 -30.45 0.48 2.91
C HIS A 244 -30.10 1.93 2.51
N PRO A 245 -31.02 2.92 2.67
CA PRO A 245 -30.84 4.29 2.16
C PRO A 245 -29.51 4.95 2.56
N ARG A 246 -29.05 4.71 3.78
CA ARG A 246 -27.78 5.29 4.29
C ARG A 246 -26.55 4.71 3.55
N VAL A 247 -26.57 3.42 3.18
CA VAL A 247 -25.48 2.79 2.42
C VAL A 247 -25.46 3.33 1.00
N ARG A 248 -26.65 3.45 0.38
CA ARG A 248 -26.80 4.04 -0.94
C ARG A 248 -26.31 5.49 -0.97
N ALA A 249 -26.75 6.32 -0.02
CA ALA A 249 -26.34 7.71 0.09
C ALA A 249 -24.83 7.87 0.24
N LEU A 250 -24.15 6.97 0.97
CA LEU A 250 -22.69 6.99 1.10
C LEU A 250 -21.99 6.76 -0.25
N VAL A 251 -22.44 5.81 -1.04
CA VAL A 251 -21.85 5.50 -2.36
C VAL A 251 -22.18 6.59 -3.39
N GLU A 252 -23.39 7.13 -3.38
CA GLU A 252 -23.85 8.21 -4.27
C GLU A 252 -23.16 9.54 -3.98
N ALA A 253 -22.81 9.82 -2.71
CA ALA A 253 -22.10 11.03 -2.30
C ALA A 253 -20.59 10.98 -2.58
N ALA A 254 -20.08 9.88 -3.14
CA ALA A 254 -18.67 9.78 -3.49
C ALA A 254 -18.33 10.67 -4.69
N ASP A 255 -17.24 11.43 -4.58
CA ASP A 255 -16.70 12.14 -5.72
C ASP A 255 -16.13 11.15 -6.75
N PRO A 256 -16.61 11.17 -8.01
CA PRO A 256 -16.06 10.32 -9.06
C PRO A 256 -14.55 10.44 -9.25
N ALA A 257 -13.97 11.65 -9.05
CA ALA A 257 -12.53 11.86 -9.08
C ALA A 257 -11.78 11.10 -7.98
N HIS A 258 -12.49 10.65 -6.96
CA HIS A 258 -11.99 9.86 -5.85
C HIS A 258 -12.52 8.41 -5.90
N SER A 259 -12.75 7.86 -7.09
CA SER A 259 -13.14 6.46 -7.29
C SER A 259 -12.35 5.84 -8.43
N ALA A 260 -11.96 4.58 -8.31
CA ALA A 260 -11.20 3.89 -9.33
C ALA A 260 -11.59 2.40 -9.41
N ALA A 261 -11.74 1.89 -10.63
CA ALA A 261 -11.85 0.47 -10.89
C ALA A 261 -10.45 -0.16 -10.97
N LEU A 262 -10.25 -1.25 -10.26
CA LEU A 262 -8.97 -1.94 -10.15
C LEU A 262 -9.14 -3.44 -10.44
N SER A 263 -8.21 -4.01 -11.22
CA SER A 263 -8.03 -5.46 -11.32
C SER A 263 -7.09 -5.92 -10.21
N ILE A 264 -7.52 -6.91 -9.44
CA ILE A 264 -6.69 -7.48 -8.36
C ILE A 264 -5.71 -8.46 -8.98
N ARG A 265 -4.44 -8.13 -8.91
CA ARG A 265 -3.33 -8.97 -9.35
C ARG A 265 -2.38 -9.20 -8.19
N VAL A 266 -1.68 -10.33 -8.20
CA VAL A 266 -0.70 -10.71 -7.17
C VAL A 266 0.62 -11.11 -7.81
N VAL A 267 1.71 -11.00 -7.08
CA VAL A 267 3.03 -11.52 -7.46
C VAL A 267 3.46 -12.49 -6.38
N ARG A 268 3.70 -13.76 -6.74
CA ARG A 268 4.16 -14.79 -5.80
C ARG A 268 5.66 -14.95 -5.93
N PRO A 269 6.44 -14.73 -4.88
CA PRO A 269 7.89 -14.88 -4.91
C PRO A 269 8.30 -16.36 -4.80
N GLU A 270 8.14 -17.10 -5.88
CA GLU A 270 8.32 -18.56 -5.88
C GLU A 270 9.77 -19.02 -6.16
N ARG A 271 10.62 -18.13 -6.67
CA ARG A 271 11.98 -18.49 -7.10
C ARG A 271 13.01 -17.47 -6.69
N ARG A 272 14.21 -17.95 -6.37
CA ARG A 272 15.40 -17.12 -6.21
C ARG A 272 16.02 -16.83 -7.57
N TRP A 273 16.60 -15.66 -7.69
CA TRP A 273 17.49 -15.28 -8.78
C TRP A 273 18.95 -15.32 -8.31
N ALA A 274 19.91 -15.14 -9.22
CA ALA A 274 21.32 -15.14 -8.86
C ALA A 274 21.61 -13.96 -7.91
N PRO A 275 22.30 -14.20 -6.75
CA PRO A 275 22.68 -13.14 -5.83
C PRO A 275 23.48 -12.04 -6.55
N GLY A 276 23.23 -10.80 -6.17
CA GLY A 276 23.88 -9.68 -6.83
C GLY A 276 23.70 -8.35 -6.11
N ARG A 277 23.86 -7.28 -6.88
CA ARG A 277 23.71 -5.90 -6.42
C ARG A 277 22.43 -5.24 -6.97
N VAL A 278 21.43 -6.06 -7.28
CA VAL A 278 20.10 -5.64 -7.68
C VAL A 278 19.10 -6.49 -6.92
N THR A 279 18.18 -5.86 -6.20
CA THR A 279 17.14 -6.56 -5.45
C THR A 279 15.78 -5.90 -5.61
N LEU A 280 14.73 -6.48 -5.03
CA LEU A 280 13.34 -6.03 -5.13
C LEU A 280 12.73 -5.81 -3.75
N LEU A 281 11.71 -4.95 -3.68
CA LEU A 281 11.01 -4.59 -2.45
C LEU A 281 9.52 -4.36 -2.71
N GLY A 282 8.68 -4.78 -1.78
CA GLY A 282 7.25 -4.51 -1.78
C GLY A 282 6.50 -5.13 -2.95
N ASP A 283 5.53 -4.41 -3.54
CA ASP A 283 4.72 -4.91 -4.65
C ASP A 283 5.55 -5.26 -5.91
N ALA A 284 6.82 -4.87 -5.97
CA ALA A 284 7.71 -5.30 -7.04
C ALA A 284 7.99 -6.80 -6.98
N ILE A 285 7.89 -7.44 -5.82
CA ILE A 285 8.21 -8.86 -5.60
C ILE A 285 7.07 -9.66 -4.98
N HIS A 286 6.30 -9.10 -4.05
CA HIS A 286 5.23 -9.81 -3.34
C HIS A 286 3.92 -8.98 -3.29
N ALA A 287 3.45 -8.53 -4.48
CA ALA A 287 2.19 -7.80 -4.55
C ALA A 287 1.03 -8.64 -4.03
N THR A 288 0.32 -8.12 -3.03
CA THR A 288 -0.79 -8.78 -2.35
C THR A 288 -2.14 -8.29 -2.86
N SER A 289 -3.19 -9.10 -2.64
CA SER A 289 -4.56 -8.61 -2.74
C SER A 289 -4.83 -7.54 -1.66
N PRO A 290 -5.52 -6.44 -1.97
CA PRO A 290 -5.87 -5.42 -0.98
C PRO A 290 -6.78 -5.95 0.15
N SER A 291 -7.44 -7.09 -0.04
CA SER A 291 -8.33 -7.71 0.95
C SER A 291 -7.61 -8.16 2.22
N GLY A 292 -6.35 -8.59 2.11
CA GLY A 292 -5.54 -8.97 3.27
C GLY A 292 -5.06 -7.79 4.11
N GLY A 293 -4.99 -6.58 3.55
CA GLY A 293 -4.56 -5.37 4.24
C GLY A 293 -3.09 -5.36 4.68
N ASN A 294 -2.27 -6.31 4.21
CA ASN A 294 -0.90 -6.53 4.66
C ASN A 294 0.19 -5.99 3.70
N GLY A 295 -0.12 -5.67 2.44
CA GLY A 295 0.88 -5.28 1.45
C GLY A 295 1.76 -4.10 1.84
N ALA A 296 1.16 -3.02 2.39
CA ALA A 296 1.95 -1.88 2.85
C ALA A 296 2.80 -2.22 4.09
N ASN A 297 2.26 -3.01 5.04
CA ASN A 297 2.99 -3.47 6.22
C ASN A 297 4.23 -4.27 5.82
N THR A 298 4.06 -5.21 4.87
CA THR A 298 5.16 -6.04 4.35
C THR A 298 6.22 -5.17 3.66
N ALA A 299 5.82 -4.21 2.82
CA ALA A 299 6.75 -3.32 2.13
C ALA A 299 7.53 -2.38 3.09
N LEU A 300 6.91 -1.95 4.19
CA LEU A 300 7.59 -1.18 5.24
C LEU A 300 8.58 -2.06 6.02
N TYR A 301 8.19 -3.31 6.29
CA TYR A 301 9.08 -4.28 6.93
C TYR A 301 10.29 -4.60 6.04
N ASP A 302 10.10 -4.80 4.74
CA ASP A 302 11.20 -4.94 3.77
C ASP A 302 12.19 -3.78 3.88
N ALA A 303 11.66 -2.54 3.91
CA ALA A 303 12.48 -1.34 3.98
C ALA A 303 13.36 -1.30 5.23
N ARG A 304 12.78 -1.64 6.39
CA ARG A 304 13.53 -1.75 7.65
C ARG A 304 14.58 -2.85 7.58
N LEU A 305 14.18 -4.07 7.19
CA LEU A 305 15.06 -5.23 7.15
C LEU A 305 16.27 -4.99 6.24
N LEU A 306 16.02 -4.53 5.01
CA LEU A 306 17.10 -4.25 4.07
C LEU A 306 18.03 -3.13 4.59
N ARG A 307 17.47 -2.06 5.18
CA ARG A 307 18.26 -0.99 5.79
C ARG A 307 19.13 -1.53 6.93
N ASP A 308 18.58 -2.32 7.84
CA ASP A 308 19.32 -2.85 9.00
C ASP A 308 20.49 -3.72 8.53
N LEU A 309 20.25 -4.61 7.59
CA LEU A 309 21.29 -5.47 7.01
C LEU A 309 22.38 -4.67 6.26
N LEU A 310 22.01 -3.61 5.53
CA LEU A 310 22.99 -2.76 4.83
C LEU A 310 23.85 -1.90 5.77
N VAL A 311 23.39 -1.65 6.99
CA VAL A 311 24.18 -1.00 8.04
C VAL A 311 25.19 -1.97 8.65
N GLU A 312 24.84 -3.24 8.78
CA GLU A 312 25.65 -4.25 9.49
C GLU A 312 26.59 -5.03 8.58
N LYS A 313 26.29 -5.16 7.30
CA LYS A 313 26.94 -6.10 6.37
C LYS A 313 27.39 -5.47 5.06
N ALA A 314 28.32 -6.12 4.37
CA ALA A 314 28.63 -5.78 2.99
C ALA A 314 27.42 -6.04 2.06
N VAL A 315 27.29 -5.23 0.99
CA VAL A 315 26.12 -5.28 0.10
C VAL A 315 25.72 -6.68 -0.36
N PRO A 316 26.64 -7.56 -0.85
CA PRO A 316 26.25 -8.90 -1.29
C PRO A 316 25.63 -9.77 -0.21
N GLU A 317 26.21 -9.74 1.01
CA GLU A 317 25.74 -10.50 2.17
C GLU A 317 24.41 -9.96 2.67
N ALA A 318 24.27 -8.63 2.74
CA ALA A 318 23.03 -7.97 3.15
C ALA A 318 21.87 -8.33 2.21
N VAL A 319 22.12 -8.29 0.90
CA VAL A 319 21.12 -8.60 -0.13
C VAL A 319 20.72 -10.08 -0.07
N GLU A 320 21.68 -11.00 0.04
CA GLU A 320 21.40 -12.43 0.11
C GLU A 320 20.55 -12.80 1.34
N GLU A 321 20.88 -12.25 2.49
CA GLU A 321 20.11 -12.48 3.71
C GLU A 321 18.73 -11.84 3.65
N TYR A 322 18.64 -10.59 3.16
CA TYR A 322 17.38 -9.92 2.93
C TYR A 322 16.46 -10.74 2.02
N GLU A 323 16.95 -11.16 0.86
CA GLU A 323 16.17 -11.93 -0.11
C GLU A 323 15.71 -13.27 0.46
N THR A 324 16.55 -13.93 1.26
CA THR A 324 16.20 -15.19 1.92
C THR A 324 15.00 -15.03 2.85
N GLN A 325 15.01 -14.00 3.68
CA GLN A 325 13.92 -13.71 4.61
C GLN A 325 12.68 -13.18 3.86
N MET A 326 12.87 -12.23 2.96
CA MET A 326 11.81 -11.56 2.21
C MET A 326 11.00 -12.55 1.37
N LEU A 327 11.63 -13.51 0.69
CA LEU A 327 10.94 -14.51 -0.10
C LEU A 327 10.02 -15.37 0.77
N ALA A 328 10.44 -15.73 1.98
CA ALA A 328 9.66 -16.57 2.89
C ALA A 328 8.41 -15.84 3.41
N TYR A 329 8.58 -14.67 4.04
CA TYR A 329 7.41 -13.95 4.59
C TYR A 329 6.56 -13.28 3.50
N GLY A 330 7.17 -12.87 2.39
CA GLY A 330 6.45 -12.31 1.25
C GLY A 330 5.51 -13.31 0.60
N ALA A 331 5.92 -14.58 0.43
CA ALA A 331 5.05 -15.66 -0.03
C ALA A 331 3.84 -15.86 0.92
N GLN A 332 4.10 -15.94 2.22
CA GLN A 332 3.03 -16.06 3.23
C GLN A 332 2.06 -14.87 3.18
N ALA A 333 2.58 -13.64 3.00
CA ALA A 333 1.75 -12.44 2.90
C ALA A 333 0.82 -12.49 1.67
N VAL A 334 1.32 -12.95 0.53
CA VAL A 334 0.52 -13.11 -0.70
C VAL A 334 -0.54 -14.19 -0.51
N GLU A 335 -0.19 -15.37 -0.01
CA GLU A 335 -1.12 -16.48 0.23
C GLU A 335 -2.23 -16.09 1.19
N HIS A 336 -1.88 -15.46 2.32
CA HIS A 336 -2.87 -14.94 3.26
C HIS A 336 -3.83 -13.96 2.58
N SER A 337 -3.32 -13.02 1.77
CA SER A 337 -4.13 -12.01 1.10
C SER A 337 -5.12 -12.61 0.09
N VAL A 338 -4.73 -13.69 -0.59
CA VAL A 338 -5.59 -14.42 -1.54
C VAL A 338 -6.66 -15.22 -0.77
N ALA A 339 -6.28 -15.90 0.30
CA ALA A 339 -7.23 -16.63 1.14
C ALA A 339 -8.31 -15.71 1.74
N VAL A 340 -7.93 -14.49 2.13
CA VAL A 340 -8.90 -13.47 2.58
C VAL A 340 -9.79 -12.99 1.43
N LEU A 341 -9.23 -12.79 0.23
CA LEU A 341 -10.00 -12.41 -0.95
C LEU A 341 -11.08 -13.45 -1.27
N ASP A 342 -10.71 -14.73 -1.25
CA ASP A 342 -11.63 -15.84 -1.54
C ASP A 342 -12.84 -15.88 -0.58
N GLN A 343 -12.66 -15.44 0.69
CA GLN A 343 -13.78 -15.35 1.66
C GLN A 343 -14.80 -14.25 1.33
N PHE A 344 -14.43 -13.27 0.51
CA PHE A 344 -15.29 -12.16 0.10
C PHE A 344 -15.95 -12.39 -1.26
N LEU A 345 -15.60 -13.45 -1.95
CA LEU A 345 -16.23 -13.78 -3.22
C LEU A 345 -17.47 -14.68 -2.97
N PRO A 346 -18.57 -14.46 -3.71
CA PRO A 346 -19.68 -15.42 -3.68
C PRO A 346 -19.15 -16.81 -4.07
N GLU A 347 -19.68 -17.84 -3.42
CA GLU A 347 -19.32 -19.23 -3.76
C GLU A 347 -19.43 -19.40 -5.28
N ARG A 348 -18.31 -19.67 -5.92
CA ARG A 348 -18.32 -20.03 -7.35
C ARG A 348 -19.08 -21.34 -7.45
N ALA A 349 -20.33 -21.27 -7.95
CA ALA A 349 -21.12 -22.43 -8.25
C ALA A 349 -20.38 -23.28 -9.30
N GLY A 350 -19.78 -24.37 -8.85
CA GLY A 350 -19.16 -25.38 -9.71
C GLY A 350 -18.00 -26.09 -9.02
N PRO A 351 -17.87 -27.42 -9.18
CA PRO A 351 -16.80 -28.18 -8.61
C PRO A 351 -15.48 -27.74 -9.24
N ARG A 352 -14.48 -27.51 -8.41
CA ARG A 352 -13.08 -27.42 -8.85
C ARG A 352 -12.67 -28.83 -9.29
N SER A 353 -12.69 -29.08 -10.59
CA SER A 353 -12.11 -30.27 -11.20
C SER A 353 -10.57 -30.16 -11.26
#